data_53d73e18ca4104cb8b5d94f1c1e9a627
#
_entry.id   53d73e18ca4104cb8b5d94f1c1e9a627
#
_cell.length_a   1.000
_cell.length_b   1.000
_cell.length_c   1.000
_cell.angle_alpha   90.00
_cell.angle_beta   90.00
_cell.angle_gamma   90.00
#
_symmetry.space_group_name_H-M   'P 1'
#
loop_
_entity.id
_entity.type
_entity.pdbx_description
1 polymer ?
#
loop_
_entity_poly.entity_id
_entity_poly.type
_entity_poly.pdbx_seq_one_letter_code
_entity_poly.pdbx_strand_id
1 'polypeptide(L)'
;YDIASCLVGSEMCIRDRNMPVAINLSYGNTYGAHDGSSLLERFIDNITEVGRNVICIGAGNEGASAGHFAGKLSENEIQRISFAMGTYERSFSLQLWKWYADRMDISILSPAGEQYLIRNQDAGGEAQQAVMEQTKLLIFSGRPQPYRKREEVYIDFIPVETYLNTGIWTIEITPRRIANGELRLYMPSAVVRSENTRFLLPSPAQTLTIPSTAQKVITVGAYNAYVRSYAAFSGRGDVGSDRAENSKPDLAAPGVNIRIGEGEGGAVVSGTSYATPFVTAAAALLMEYGIVQGNDPFLYGEKVKAYLHAGARQLPGYDIWPNDQVGWGALCVSESLPEK
;
A
#
# COMPACT_ATOMS: atom_id res chain seq x y z
N TYR A 1 -8.43 -12.11 -10.65
CA TYR A 1 -9.18 -13.37 -10.56
C TYR A 1 -8.49 -14.35 -9.59
N ASP A 2 -7.17 -14.50 -9.66
CA ASP A 2 -6.45 -15.54 -8.92
C ASP A 2 -6.47 -15.38 -7.40
N ILE A 3 -6.36 -14.13 -6.89
CA ILE A 3 -6.39 -13.86 -5.44
C ILE A 3 -7.76 -14.22 -4.84
N ALA A 4 -8.84 -13.82 -5.49
CA ALA A 4 -10.20 -14.15 -5.03
C ALA A 4 -10.43 -15.68 -5.06
N SER A 5 -9.93 -16.37 -6.08
CA SER A 5 -10.03 -17.83 -6.18
C SER A 5 -9.25 -18.55 -5.08
N CYS A 6 -8.05 -18.08 -4.72
CA CYS A 6 -7.26 -18.64 -3.61
C CYS A 6 -7.97 -18.45 -2.26
N LEU A 7 -8.57 -17.27 -2.02
CA LEU A 7 -9.29 -16.98 -0.78
C LEU A 7 -10.56 -17.84 -0.65
N VAL A 8 -11.34 -17.99 -1.72
CA VAL A 8 -12.53 -18.86 -1.75
C VAL A 8 -12.13 -20.33 -1.56
N GLY A 9 -11.06 -20.78 -2.20
CA GLY A 9 -10.54 -22.13 -2.00
C GLY A 9 -10.13 -22.40 -0.54
N SER A 10 -9.52 -21.43 0.12
CA SER A 10 -9.16 -21.53 1.55
C SER A 10 -10.40 -21.59 2.45
N GLU A 11 -11.44 -20.81 2.17
CA GLU A 11 -12.72 -20.88 2.88
C GLU A 11 -13.36 -22.27 2.78
N MET A 12 -13.38 -22.86 1.59
CA MET A 12 -13.87 -24.23 1.39
C MET A 12 -13.06 -25.25 2.22
N CYS A 13 -11.73 -25.14 2.26
CA CYS A 13 -10.90 -26.01 3.09
C CYS A 13 -11.20 -25.89 4.58
N ILE A 14 -11.42 -24.67 5.10
CA ILE A 14 -11.82 -24.43 6.49
C ILE A 14 -13.15 -25.13 6.79
N ARG A 15 -14.13 -24.95 5.93
CA ARG A 15 -15.47 -25.52 6.09
C ARG A 15 -15.48 -27.04 6.04
N ASP A 16 -14.79 -27.63 5.05
CA ASP A 16 -14.86 -29.08 4.80
C ASP A 16 -13.98 -29.89 5.77
N ARG A 17 -12.83 -29.33 6.20
CA ARG A 17 -11.86 -30.03 7.03
C ARG A 17 -11.81 -29.56 8.47
N ASN A 18 -12.52 -28.49 8.80
CA ASN A 18 -12.47 -27.83 10.13
C ASN A 18 -11.05 -27.50 10.62
N MET A 19 -10.13 -27.25 9.65
CA MET A 19 -8.73 -26.92 9.91
C MET A 19 -8.53 -25.39 9.88
N PRO A 20 -7.68 -24.83 10.75
CA PRO A 20 -7.29 -23.43 10.62
C PRO A 20 -6.39 -23.23 9.39
N VAL A 21 -6.46 -22.05 8.78
CA VAL A 21 -5.70 -21.70 7.58
C VAL A 21 -4.95 -20.37 7.76
N ALA A 22 -3.64 -20.39 7.56
CA ALA A 22 -2.82 -19.18 7.43
C ALA A 22 -2.57 -18.91 5.93
N ILE A 23 -2.94 -17.72 5.47
CA ILE A 23 -2.87 -17.32 4.07
C ILE A 23 -1.76 -16.28 3.90
N ASN A 24 -0.84 -16.55 2.97
CA ASN A 24 0.23 -15.63 2.58
C ASN A 24 -0.13 -14.91 1.28
N LEU A 25 -0.19 -13.58 1.30
CA LEU A 25 -0.35 -12.75 0.12
C LEU A 25 0.87 -11.85 -0.07
N SER A 26 1.86 -12.36 -0.82
CA SER A 26 3.04 -11.59 -1.24
C SER A 26 2.75 -10.84 -2.54
N TYR A 27 1.67 -10.08 -2.56
CA TYR A 27 1.16 -9.33 -3.69
C TYR A 27 0.83 -7.91 -3.27
N GLY A 28 1.02 -6.95 -4.19
CA GLY A 28 0.63 -5.57 -3.96
C GLY A 28 0.60 -4.74 -5.25
N ASN A 29 -0.22 -3.70 -5.25
CA ASN A 29 -0.28 -2.69 -6.29
C ASN A 29 -0.47 -1.30 -5.67
N THR A 30 -0.34 -0.25 -6.50
CA THR A 30 -0.47 1.16 -6.07
C THR A 30 -1.80 1.79 -6.49
N TYR A 31 -2.76 0.99 -7.01
CA TYR A 31 -4.03 1.51 -7.52
C TYR A 31 -5.11 1.53 -6.45
N GLY A 32 -5.43 2.71 -5.92
CA GLY A 32 -6.51 2.94 -4.98
C GLY A 32 -6.19 3.99 -3.91
N ALA A 33 -7.10 4.17 -2.95
CA ALA A 33 -7.04 5.23 -1.94
C ALA A 33 -6.04 4.95 -0.81
N HIS A 34 -5.49 3.76 -0.69
CA HIS A 34 -4.58 3.30 0.38
C HIS A 34 -5.12 3.56 1.80
N ASP A 35 -6.41 3.30 1.99
CA ASP A 35 -7.13 3.53 3.25
C ASP A 35 -8.01 2.36 3.70
N GLY A 36 -7.84 1.18 3.08
CA GLY A 36 -8.64 -0.02 3.37
C GLY A 36 -10.04 -0.01 2.75
N SER A 37 -10.39 0.99 1.95
CA SER A 37 -11.76 1.15 1.42
C SER A 37 -12.01 0.51 0.07
N SER A 38 -10.99 -0.03 -0.62
CA SER A 38 -11.17 -0.68 -1.91
C SER A 38 -12.06 -1.94 -1.79
N LEU A 39 -12.72 -2.32 -2.88
CA LEU A 39 -13.56 -3.51 -2.88
C LEU A 39 -12.77 -4.78 -2.54
N LEU A 40 -11.53 -4.88 -3.01
CA LEU A 40 -10.64 -6.01 -2.71
C LEU A 40 -10.30 -6.06 -1.21
N GLU A 41 -9.95 -4.93 -0.61
CA GLU A 41 -9.60 -4.85 0.81
C GLU A 41 -10.79 -5.20 1.70
N ARG A 42 -11.97 -4.66 1.39
CA ARG A 42 -13.21 -4.99 2.10
C ARG A 42 -13.61 -6.45 1.95
N PHE A 43 -13.39 -7.03 0.76
CA PHE A 43 -13.61 -8.46 0.55
C PHE A 43 -12.66 -9.29 1.41
N ILE A 44 -11.37 -8.93 1.45
CA ILE A 44 -10.38 -9.60 2.30
C ILE A 44 -10.75 -9.47 3.79
N ASP A 45 -11.13 -8.27 4.25
CA ASP A 45 -11.57 -8.05 5.64
C ASP A 45 -12.80 -8.90 5.98
N ASN A 46 -13.77 -9.05 5.07
CA ASN A 46 -14.92 -9.92 5.27
C ASN A 46 -14.53 -11.40 5.35
N ILE A 47 -13.56 -11.85 4.54
CA ILE A 47 -13.07 -13.23 4.58
C ILE A 47 -12.38 -13.55 5.90
N THR A 48 -11.67 -12.60 6.51
CA THR A 48 -11.05 -12.82 7.83
C THR A 48 -12.07 -13.07 8.95
N GLU A 49 -13.33 -12.69 8.75
CA GLU A 49 -14.43 -12.98 9.69
C GLU A 49 -15.06 -14.36 9.50
N VAL A 50 -14.74 -15.03 8.39
CA VAL A 50 -15.35 -16.32 8.04
C VAL A 50 -14.39 -17.45 8.41
N GLY A 51 -14.67 -18.09 9.55
CA GLY A 51 -13.92 -19.27 9.98
C GLY A 51 -12.57 -18.96 10.62
N ARG A 52 -11.78 -20.01 10.79
CA ARG A 52 -10.50 -19.98 11.51
C ARG A 52 -9.36 -19.67 10.55
N ASN A 53 -9.19 -18.41 10.19
CA ASN A 53 -8.14 -17.99 9.27
C ASN A 53 -7.34 -16.80 9.79
N VAL A 54 -6.16 -16.62 9.21
CA VAL A 54 -5.29 -15.44 9.33
C VAL A 54 -4.72 -15.13 7.96
N ILE A 55 -4.78 -13.87 7.55
CA ILE A 55 -4.25 -13.40 6.28
C ILE A 55 -3.07 -12.46 6.55
N CYS A 56 -1.89 -12.81 6.05
CA CYS A 56 -0.67 -11.99 6.13
C CYS A 56 -0.35 -11.40 4.77
N ILE A 57 -0.12 -10.10 4.70
CA ILE A 57 0.10 -9.35 3.45
C ILE A 57 1.38 -8.52 3.56
N GLY A 58 2.22 -8.58 2.53
CA GLY A 58 3.43 -7.74 2.46
C GLY A 58 3.10 -6.26 2.32
N ALA A 59 3.80 -5.41 3.06
CA ALA A 59 3.65 -3.96 3.06
C ALA A 59 3.91 -3.29 1.69
N GLY A 60 4.54 -4.02 0.76
CA GLY A 60 4.99 -3.51 -0.54
C GLY A 60 6.41 -2.97 -0.50
N ASN A 61 6.94 -2.66 -1.69
CA ASN A 61 8.34 -2.26 -1.86
C ASN A 61 8.47 -0.81 -2.37
N GLU A 62 7.49 0.04 -2.05
CA GLU A 62 7.41 1.41 -2.57
C GLU A 62 7.97 2.47 -1.60
N GLY A 63 8.50 2.08 -0.43
CA GLY A 63 8.96 3.01 0.61
C GLY A 63 10.04 4.01 0.16
N ALA A 64 10.90 3.63 -0.78
CA ALA A 64 11.95 4.48 -1.33
C ALA A 64 11.80 4.74 -2.84
N SER A 65 10.65 4.40 -3.43
CA SER A 65 10.44 4.46 -4.89
C SER A 65 10.23 5.87 -5.43
N ALA A 66 10.01 6.87 -4.56
CA ALA A 66 9.62 8.22 -4.92
C ALA A 66 8.35 8.30 -5.81
N GLY A 67 7.49 7.29 -5.72
CA GLY A 67 6.22 7.19 -6.47
C GLY A 67 4.99 7.71 -5.74
N HIS A 68 5.16 8.31 -4.56
CA HIS A 68 4.08 8.87 -3.77
C HIS A 68 4.36 10.31 -3.34
N PHE A 69 3.31 11.11 -3.39
CA PHE A 69 3.27 12.47 -2.82
C PHE A 69 2.09 12.57 -1.85
N ALA A 70 2.35 13.12 -0.67
CA ALA A 70 1.32 13.51 0.28
C ALA A 70 1.48 14.98 0.63
N GLY A 71 0.36 15.70 0.68
CA GLY A 71 0.33 17.11 1.03
C GLY A 71 -0.98 17.49 1.72
N LYS A 72 -0.99 18.71 2.26
CA LYS A 72 -2.17 19.32 2.85
C LYS A 72 -2.39 20.68 2.24
N LEU A 73 -3.52 20.86 1.57
CA LEU A 73 -3.92 22.11 0.95
C LEU A 73 -4.38 23.10 2.01
N SER A 74 -3.95 24.34 1.83
CA SER A 74 -4.45 25.49 2.59
C SER A 74 -5.32 26.36 1.69
N GLU A 75 -6.34 27.02 2.23
CA GLU A 75 -7.11 28.00 1.47
C GLU A 75 -6.16 29.13 1.01
N ASN A 76 -6.34 29.57 -0.23
CA ASN A 76 -5.58 30.67 -0.85
C ASN A 76 -4.10 30.37 -1.20
N GLU A 77 -3.64 29.12 -1.12
CA GLU A 77 -2.30 28.74 -1.53
C GLU A 77 -2.35 27.76 -2.71
N ILE A 78 -1.73 28.14 -3.83
CA ILE A 78 -1.62 27.24 -4.99
C ILE A 78 -0.55 26.19 -4.70
N GLN A 79 -0.95 24.92 -4.75
CA GLN A 79 -0.02 23.81 -4.60
C GLN A 79 0.48 23.35 -5.97
N ARG A 80 1.80 23.30 -6.16
CA ARG A 80 2.44 22.73 -7.34
C ARG A 80 3.17 21.46 -6.99
N ILE A 81 2.84 20.38 -7.72
CA ILE A 81 3.38 19.05 -7.50
C ILE A 81 4.07 18.63 -8.79
N SER A 82 5.39 18.68 -8.81
CA SER A 82 6.20 18.38 -9.98
C SER A 82 6.75 16.97 -9.92
N PHE A 83 6.77 16.33 -11.08
CA PHE A 83 7.36 15.01 -11.26
C PHE A 83 8.13 14.94 -12.58
N ALA A 84 9.20 14.16 -12.56
CA ALA A 84 9.98 13.85 -13.76
C ALA A 84 9.32 12.68 -14.48
N MET A 85 9.17 12.80 -15.79
CA MET A 85 8.89 11.70 -16.71
C MET A 85 10.22 11.28 -17.35
N GLY A 86 10.64 10.05 -17.10
CA GLY A 86 11.88 9.49 -17.64
C GLY A 86 11.82 9.22 -19.14
N THR A 87 12.96 8.90 -19.72
CA THR A 87 13.06 8.52 -21.13
C THR A 87 12.47 7.14 -21.37
N TYR A 88 11.92 6.92 -22.56
CA TYR A 88 11.37 5.64 -23.03
C TYR A 88 10.14 5.14 -22.26
N GLU A 89 9.45 6.01 -21.51
CA GLU A 89 8.17 5.68 -20.88
C GLU A 89 7.11 5.46 -21.96
N ARG A 90 6.43 4.28 -21.92
CA ARG A 90 5.41 3.89 -22.91
C ARG A 90 3.99 3.99 -22.39
N SER A 91 3.83 3.97 -21.10
CA SER A 91 2.54 4.16 -20.44
C SER A 91 2.79 4.66 -19.03
N PHE A 92 1.98 5.58 -18.57
CA PHE A 92 2.08 6.11 -17.23
C PHE A 92 0.70 6.55 -16.77
N SER A 93 0.38 6.32 -15.52
CA SER A 93 -0.84 6.82 -14.93
C SER A 93 -0.54 7.56 -13.62
N LEU A 94 -1.36 8.52 -13.30
CA LEU A 94 -1.30 9.26 -12.06
C LEU A 94 -2.65 9.23 -11.38
N GLN A 95 -2.70 8.79 -10.14
CA GLN A 95 -3.89 8.82 -9.32
C GLN A 95 -3.78 9.94 -8.32
N LEU A 96 -4.73 10.87 -8.34
CA LEU A 96 -4.87 11.94 -7.35
C LEU A 96 -6.09 11.62 -6.49
N TRP A 97 -5.86 11.54 -5.18
CA TRP A 97 -6.89 11.28 -4.19
C TRP A 97 -7.08 12.50 -3.29
N LYS A 98 -8.30 13.03 -3.24
CA LYS A 98 -8.70 14.18 -2.41
C LYS A 98 -9.95 13.85 -1.59
N TRP A 99 -10.21 14.61 -0.54
CA TRP A 99 -11.50 14.53 0.14
C TRP A 99 -12.63 14.97 -0.78
N TYR A 100 -13.75 14.25 -0.74
CA TYR A 100 -14.90 14.54 -1.59
C TYR A 100 -15.50 15.93 -1.36
N ALA A 101 -15.38 16.47 -0.12
CA ALA A 101 -15.89 17.78 0.24
C ALA A 101 -14.98 18.95 -0.18
N ASP A 102 -13.71 18.66 -0.54
CA ASP A 102 -12.77 19.67 -1.00
C ASP A 102 -13.05 20.06 -2.45
N ARG A 103 -13.12 21.36 -2.72
CA ARG A 103 -13.30 21.94 -4.05
C ARG A 103 -12.03 22.65 -4.48
N MET A 104 -11.54 22.33 -5.65
CA MET A 104 -10.28 22.84 -6.20
C MET A 104 -10.30 22.78 -7.73
N ASP A 105 -9.54 23.65 -8.36
CA ASP A 105 -9.21 23.50 -9.78
C ASP A 105 -7.90 22.73 -9.89
N ILE A 106 -7.82 21.80 -10.83
CA ILE A 106 -6.63 20.99 -11.10
C ILE A 106 -6.21 21.25 -12.53
N SER A 107 -4.97 21.66 -12.72
CA SER A 107 -4.36 21.84 -14.04
C SER A 107 -3.14 20.93 -14.19
N ILE A 108 -2.88 20.51 -15.41
CA ILE A 108 -1.71 19.75 -15.81
C ILE A 108 -0.85 20.65 -16.68
N LEU A 109 0.43 20.77 -16.36
CA LEU A 109 1.40 21.52 -17.15
C LEU A 109 2.41 20.53 -17.74
N SER A 110 2.60 20.62 -19.07
CA SER A 110 3.59 19.81 -19.78
C SER A 110 5.01 20.37 -19.63
N PRO A 111 6.05 19.60 -20.00
CA PRO A 111 7.43 20.09 -20.02
C PRO A 111 7.65 21.32 -20.92
N ALA A 112 6.89 21.50 -22.00
CA ALA A 112 6.93 22.68 -22.86
C ALA A 112 6.14 23.88 -22.30
N GLY A 113 5.44 23.71 -21.18
CA GLY A 113 4.64 24.77 -20.55
C GLY A 113 3.20 24.88 -21.05
N GLU A 114 2.72 23.93 -21.85
CA GLU A 114 1.29 23.84 -22.19
C GLU A 114 0.50 23.52 -20.91
N GLN A 115 -0.68 24.12 -20.76
CA GLN A 115 -1.55 23.93 -19.61
C GLN A 115 -2.92 23.40 -20.02
N TYR A 116 -3.39 22.38 -19.33
CA TYR A 116 -4.74 21.83 -19.46
C TYR A 116 -5.47 21.89 -18.12
N LEU A 117 -6.62 22.56 -18.09
CA LEU A 117 -7.49 22.62 -16.90
C LEU A 117 -8.51 21.47 -16.94
N ILE A 118 -8.51 20.63 -15.93
CA ILE A 118 -9.49 19.54 -15.75
C ILE A 118 -10.84 20.16 -15.40
N ARG A 119 -11.82 19.97 -16.25
CA ARG A 119 -13.16 20.56 -16.12
C ARG A 119 -14.11 19.66 -15.35
N ASN A 120 -15.09 20.26 -14.68
CA ASN A 120 -16.26 19.58 -14.10
C ASN A 120 -15.91 18.34 -13.22
N GLN A 121 -14.91 18.46 -12.37
CA GLN A 121 -14.55 17.38 -11.46
C GLN A 121 -15.72 16.92 -10.59
N ASP A 122 -16.59 17.86 -10.22
CA ASP A 122 -17.75 17.60 -9.35
C ASP A 122 -18.91 16.88 -10.07
N ALA A 123 -18.97 16.94 -11.38
CA ALA A 123 -20.05 16.31 -12.15
C ALA A 123 -19.83 14.78 -12.32
N GLY A 124 -18.60 14.31 -12.22
CA GLY A 124 -18.21 12.90 -12.32
C GLY A 124 -18.74 12.15 -13.54
N GLY A 125 -17.94 11.35 -14.18
CA GLY A 125 -18.41 10.30 -15.08
C GLY A 125 -18.15 10.49 -16.57
N GLU A 126 -17.75 11.65 -17.08
CA GLU A 126 -17.29 11.77 -18.47
C GLU A 126 -15.76 11.82 -18.52
N ALA A 127 -15.18 10.97 -19.37
CA ALA A 127 -13.76 10.99 -19.66
C ALA A 127 -13.41 12.26 -20.43
N GLN A 128 -12.39 13.00 -19.97
CA GLN A 128 -11.84 14.14 -20.68
C GLN A 128 -10.60 13.72 -21.44
N GLN A 129 -10.35 14.33 -22.58
CA GLN A 129 -9.18 14.07 -23.39
C GLN A 129 -8.49 15.39 -23.76
N ALA A 130 -7.16 15.36 -23.70
CA ALA A 130 -6.30 16.43 -24.18
C ALA A 130 -5.10 15.82 -24.89
N VAL A 131 -4.51 16.56 -25.82
CA VAL A 131 -3.21 16.22 -26.40
C VAL A 131 -2.28 17.38 -26.07
N MET A 132 -1.19 17.06 -25.41
CA MET A 132 -0.14 17.99 -25.01
C MET A 132 1.17 17.49 -25.60
N GLU A 133 1.69 18.20 -26.57
CA GLU A 133 2.86 17.76 -27.35
C GLU A 133 2.63 16.36 -27.98
N GLN A 134 3.42 15.36 -27.58
CA GLN A 134 3.31 13.97 -28.08
C GLN A 134 2.62 13.04 -27.05
N THR A 135 1.97 13.60 -26.05
CA THR A 135 1.28 12.84 -25.00
C THR A 135 -0.21 13.16 -25.03
N LYS A 136 -1.01 12.12 -25.18
CA LYS A 136 -2.46 12.18 -24.99
C LYS A 136 -2.78 11.92 -23.53
N LEU A 137 -3.57 12.80 -22.94
CA LEU A 137 -4.13 12.63 -21.61
C LEU A 137 -5.53 12.07 -21.70
N LEU A 138 -5.84 11.06 -20.93
CA LEU A 138 -7.19 10.56 -20.70
C LEU A 138 -7.48 10.69 -19.20
N ILE A 139 -8.50 11.51 -18.86
CA ILE A 139 -8.72 11.93 -17.48
C ILE A 139 -10.11 11.48 -17.04
N PHE A 140 -10.17 10.80 -15.91
CA PHE A 140 -11.39 10.34 -15.26
C PHE A 140 -11.52 10.97 -13.89
N SER A 141 -12.63 11.63 -13.62
CA SER A 141 -12.98 12.09 -12.28
C SER A 141 -13.99 11.14 -11.66
N GLY A 142 -13.66 10.55 -10.53
CA GLY A 142 -14.54 9.66 -9.80
C GLY A 142 -15.76 10.41 -9.24
N ARG A 143 -16.81 9.67 -8.94
CA ARG A 143 -17.96 10.21 -8.21
C ARG A 143 -17.82 9.93 -6.73
N PRO A 144 -18.28 10.82 -5.85
CA PRO A 144 -18.42 10.52 -4.43
C PRO A 144 -19.23 9.25 -4.22
N GLN A 145 -18.76 8.36 -3.36
CA GLN A 145 -19.43 7.11 -3.04
C GLN A 145 -19.82 7.10 -1.56
N PRO A 146 -20.97 6.52 -1.17
CA PRO A 146 -21.48 6.59 0.20
C PRO A 146 -20.56 5.91 1.24
N TYR A 147 -19.63 5.07 0.80
CA TYR A 147 -18.69 4.33 1.65
C TYR A 147 -17.23 4.79 1.52
N ARG A 148 -16.95 5.87 0.76
CA ARG A 148 -15.61 6.44 0.59
C ARG A 148 -15.60 7.92 0.96
N LYS A 149 -14.59 8.32 1.71
CA LYS A 149 -14.36 9.72 2.08
C LYS A 149 -13.51 10.45 1.03
N ARG A 150 -12.86 9.71 0.14
CA ARG A 150 -11.97 10.23 -0.90
C ARG A 150 -12.55 9.97 -2.28
N GLU A 151 -12.31 10.89 -3.19
CA GLU A 151 -12.58 10.72 -4.61
C GLU A 151 -11.29 10.75 -5.40
N GLU A 152 -11.29 10.06 -6.52
CA GLU A 152 -10.15 9.90 -7.40
C GLU A 152 -10.26 10.84 -8.59
N VAL A 153 -9.12 11.42 -8.98
CA VAL A 153 -8.88 11.91 -10.32
C VAL A 153 -7.76 11.05 -10.91
N TYR A 154 -8.15 10.22 -11.88
CA TYR A 154 -7.23 9.32 -12.58
C TYR A 154 -6.81 9.96 -13.91
N ILE A 155 -5.51 10.02 -14.14
CA ILE A 155 -4.92 10.62 -15.33
C ILE A 155 -4.05 9.57 -16.02
N ASP A 156 -4.44 9.17 -17.21
CA ASP A 156 -3.67 8.25 -18.04
C ASP A 156 -2.87 9.04 -19.08
N PHE A 157 -1.58 8.80 -19.15
CA PHE A 157 -0.66 9.40 -20.09
C PHE A 157 -0.36 8.37 -21.19
N ILE A 158 -0.81 8.65 -22.39
CA ILE A 158 -0.73 7.73 -23.53
C ILE A 158 0.14 8.40 -24.61
N PRO A 159 1.19 7.74 -25.10
CA PRO A 159 2.01 8.31 -26.15
C PRO A 159 1.20 8.40 -27.46
N VAL A 160 1.35 9.48 -28.18
CA VAL A 160 0.74 9.63 -29.53
C VAL A 160 1.49 8.72 -30.52
N GLU A 161 2.79 8.57 -30.34
CA GLU A 161 3.62 7.67 -31.14
C GLU A 161 4.13 6.50 -30.29
N THR A 162 5.41 6.55 -29.88
CA THR A 162 6.05 5.42 -29.18
C THR A 162 6.29 5.67 -27.70
N TYR A 163 6.65 6.90 -27.35
CA TYR A 163 7.06 7.30 -26.00
C TYR A 163 6.36 8.57 -25.56
N LEU A 164 6.20 8.70 -24.23
CA LEU A 164 5.70 9.90 -23.58
C LEU A 164 6.72 11.04 -23.64
N ASN A 165 6.24 12.28 -23.56
CA ASN A 165 7.11 13.45 -23.46
C ASN A 165 7.92 13.37 -22.15
N THR A 166 9.24 13.35 -22.29
CA THR A 166 10.19 13.39 -21.17
C THR A 166 10.31 14.81 -20.62
N GLY A 167 10.61 14.91 -19.33
CA GLY A 167 10.84 16.20 -18.68
C GLY A 167 9.98 16.36 -17.43
N ILE A 168 9.84 17.61 -16.99
CA ILE A 168 9.11 17.92 -15.75
C ILE A 168 7.66 18.24 -16.08
N TRP A 169 6.79 17.39 -15.61
CA TRP A 169 5.34 17.61 -15.57
C TRP A 169 4.93 18.20 -14.22
N THR A 170 3.91 19.03 -14.19
CA THR A 170 3.42 19.62 -12.95
C THR A 170 1.91 19.52 -12.85
N ILE A 171 1.43 19.06 -11.72
CA ILE A 171 0.02 19.19 -11.31
C ILE A 171 -0.08 20.46 -10.47
N GLU A 172 -0.85 21.42 -10.95
CA GLU A 172 -1.15 22.66 -10.22
C GLU A 172 -2.57 22.58 -9.66
N ILE A 173 -2.70 22.82 -8.37
CA ILE A 173 -3.96 22.75 -7.65
C ILE A 173 -4.25 24.13 -7.05
N THR A 174 -5.38 24.71 -7.47
CA THR A 174 -5.89 25.97 -6.95
C THR A 174 -7.08 25.68 -6.03
N PRO A 175 -6.93 25.83 -4.70
CA PRO A 175 -8.04 25.62 -3.77
C PRO A 175 -9.19 26.58 -4.00
N ARG A 176 -10.43 26.10 -3.88
CA ARG A 176 -11.66 26.90 -3.95
C ARG A 176 -12.41 26.90 -2.62
N ARG A 177 -12.54 25.74 -2.02
CA ARG A 177 -13.12 25.53 -0.70
C ARG A 177 -12.52 24.25 -0.11
N ILE A 178 -11.84 24.37 0.99
CA ILE A 178 -11.14 23.26 1.64
C ILE A 178 -11.84 22.90 2.95
N ALA A 179 -12.29 21.66 3.04
CA ALA A 179 -12.89 21.09 4.24
C ALA A 179 -11.87 20.28 5.06
N ASN A 180 -10.99 19.53 4.39
CA ASN A 180 -9.94 18.73 5.01
C ASN A 180 -8.55 19.08 4.46
N GLY A 181 -8.42 19.13 3.14
CA GLY A 181 -7.22 19.51 2.42
C GLY A 181 -6.20 18.41 2.21
N GLU A 182 -6.41 17.21 2.74
CA GLU A 182 -5.49 16.09 2.49
C GLU A 182 -5.48 15.71 1.01
N LEU A 183 -4.28 15.61 0.46
CA LEU A 183 -4.02 15.28 -0.93
C LEU A 183 -2.98 14.18 -1.00
N ARG A 184 -3.24 13.17 -1.83
CA ARG A 184 -2.32 12.07 -2.09
C ARG A 184 -2.25 11.81 -3.58
N LEU A 185 -1.04 11.62 -4.10
CA LEU A 185 -0.82 11.22 -5.48
C LEU A 185 0.03 9.94 -5.52
N TYR A 186 -0.39 9.00 -6.35
CA TYR A 186 0.30 7.72 -6.54
C TYR A 186 0.63 7.51 -8.00
N MET A 187 1.86 7.08 -8.25
CA MET A 187 2.33 6.58 -9.53
C MET A 187 2.21 5.06 -9.59
N PRO A 188 2.32 4.43 -10.76
CA PRO A 188 2.51 2.99 -10.87
C PRO A 188 3.72 2.52 -10.07
N SER A 189 3.72 1.25 -9.67
CA SER A 189 4.85 0.64 -8.95
C SER A 189 6.18 0.86 -9.69
N ALA A 190 7.25 1.01 -8.91
CA ALA A 190 8.60 1.19 -9.43
C ALA A 190 9.06 0.09 -10.40
N VAL A 191 8.50 -1.11 -10.31
CA VAL A 191 8.85 -2.23 -11.21
C VAL A 191 8.29 -2.09 -12.63
N VAL A 192 7.29 -1.21 -12.86
CA VAL A 192 6.65 -1.03 -14.17
C VAL A 192 6.88 0.35 -14.79
N ARG A 193 7.60 1.24 -14.13
CA ARG A 193 7.95 2.57 -14.63
C ARG A 193 9.48 2.74 -14.72
N SER A 194 9.92 3.72 -15.50
CA SER A 194 11.34 4.11 -15.56
C SER A 194 11.84 4.57 -14.19
N GLU A 195 13.07 4.24 -13.83
CA GLU A 195 13.71 4.70 -12.57
C GLU A 195 13.74 6.24 -12.45
N ASN A 196 13.77 6.94 -13.58
CA ASN A 196 13.78 8.39 -13.61
C ASN A 196 12.38 9.02 -13.56
N THR A 197 11.31 8.22 -13.65
CA THR A 197 9.94 8.68 -13.48
C THR A 197 9.60 8.70 -12.00
N ARG A 198 9.55 9.91 -11.40
CA ARG A 198 9.39 10.06 -9.95
C ARG A 198 8.91 11.46 -9.56
N PHE A 199 8.31 11.60 -8.41
CA PHE A 199 8.06 12.91 -7.82
C PHE A 199 9.39 13.59 -7.46
N LEU A 200 9.44 14.93 -7.63
CA LEU A 200 10.63 15.71 -7.23
C LEU A 200 10.68 15.93 -5.71
N LEU A 201 9.50 15.96 -5.07
CA LEU A 201 9.35 16.04 -3.62
C LEU A 201 8.46 14.89 -3.13
N PRO A 202 8.97 13.65 -3.12
CA PRO A 202 8.18 12.49 -2.72
C PRO A 202 7.96 12.46 -1.21
N SER A 203 6.82 11.86 -0.79
CA SER A 203 6.58 11.47 0.59
C SER A 203 6.91 10.00 0.81
N PRO A 204 7.74 9.65 1.79
CA PRO A 204 8.01 8.24 2.12
C PRO A 204 6.88 7.61 2.96
N ALA A 205 6.02 8.41 3.61
CA ALA A 205 4.88 7.93 4.37
C ALA A 205 3.75 7.47 3.45
N GLN A 206 2.86 6.59 3.94
CA GLN A 206 1.67 6.11 3.23
C GLN A 206 2.00 5.40 1.90
N THR A 207 3.10 4.65 1.89
CA THR A 207 3.58 3.88 0.73
C THR A 207 3.25 2.38 0.83
N LEU A 208 2.37 1.99 1.75
CA LEU A 208 1.81 0.64 1.80
C LEU A 208 1.06 0.35 0.50
N THR A 209 1.28 -0.83 -0.07
CA THR A 209 0.56 -1.23 -1.29
C THR A 209 -0.79 -1.87 -0.96
N ILE A 210 -1.73 -1.81 -1.89
CA ILE A 210 -3.02 -2.48 -1.77
C ILE A 210 -2.83 -3.97 -2.14
N PRO A 211 -3.32 -4.93 -1.34
CA PRO A 211 -4.30 -4.78 -0.27
C PRO A 211 -3.74 -4.76 1.16
N SER A 212 -2.48 -4.42 1.38
CA SER A 212 -1.89 -4.43 2.73
C SER A 212 -2.52 -3.37 3.67
N THR A 213 -3.24 -2.40 3.13
CA THR A 213 -4.00 -1.42 3.90
C THR A 213 -5.37 -1.92 4.38
N ALA A 214 -5.77 -3.15 4.08
CA ALA A 214 -6.94 -3.80 4.67
C ALA A 214 -6.80 -3.86 6.21
N GLN A 215 -7.92 -3.73 6.93
CA GLN A 215 -7.90 -3.47 8.38
C GLN A 215 -7.59 -4.72 9.21
N LYS A 216 -8.15 -5.86 8.82
CA LYS A 216 -8.13 -7.10 9.63
C LYS A 216 -6.98 -8.04 9.32
N VAL A 217 -6.20 -7.75 8.29
CA VAL A 217 -5.03 -8.53 7.91
C VAL A 217 -3.80 -8.16 8.75
N ILE A 218 -2.81 -9.03 8.76
CA ILE A 218 -1.49 -8.75 9.32
C ILE A 218 -0.61 -8.21 8.19
N THR A 219 -0.29 -6.92 8.26
CA THR A 219 0.58 -6.25 7.29
C THR A 219 2.03 -6.36 7.73
N VAL A 220 2.87 -6.90 6.86
CA VAL A 220 4.25 -7.26 7.18
C VAL A 220 5.24 -6.35 6.48
N GLY A 221 5.96 -5.54 7.26
CA GLY A 221 7.13 -4.78 6.81
C GLY A 221 8.38 -5.64 6.72
N ALA A 222 9.42 -5.09 6.10
CA ALA A 222 10.71 -5.75 5.98
C ALA A 222 11.80 -5.02 6.78
N TYR A 223 12.69 -5.79 7.42
CA TYR A 223 13.91 -5.28 8.03
C TYR A 223 15.13 -6.13 7.65
N ASN A 224 16.31 -5.55 7.79
CA ASN A 224 17.58 -6.25 7.62
C ASN A 224 17.98 -6.90 8.96
N ALA A 225 17.94 -8.23 9.01
CA ALA A 225 18.22 -8.98 10.23
C ALA A 225 19.70 -8.90 10.67
N TYR A 226 20.65 -8.69 9.75
CA TYR A 226 22.08 -8.62 10.06
C TYR A 226 22.46 -7.35 10.82
N VAL A 227 21.89 -6.21 10.41
CA VAL A 227 22.16 -4.90 11.02
C VAL A 227 21.01 -4.39 11.87
N ARG A 228 19.92 -5.14 11.96
CA ARG A 228 18.71 -4.84 12.72
C ARG A 228 18.10 -3.47 12.39
N SER A 229 18.05 -3.12 11.10
CA SER A 229 17.54 -1.85 10.63
C SER A 229 16.37 -2.04 9.65
N TYR A 230 15.47 -1.06 9.60
CA TYR A 230 14.40 -0.99 8.62
C TYR A 230 14.95 -1.11 7.19
N ALA A 231 14.26 -1.83 6.33
CA ALA A 231 14.57 -1.91 4.91
C ALA A 231 13.94 -0.74 4.16
N ALA A 232 14.75 0.16 3.60
CA ALA A 232 14.29 1.42 3.00
C ALA A 232 13.20 1.25 1.93
N PHE A 233 13.18 0.13 1.22
CA PHE A 233 12.15 -0.18 0.23
C PHE A 233 10.79 -0.55 0.84
N SER A 234 10.76 -1.01 2.10
CA SER A 234 9.51 -1.48 2.72
C SER A 234 8.47 -0.36 2.79
N GLY A 235 7.25 -0.68 2.43
CA GLY A 235 6.14 0.26 2.52
C GLY A 235 5.93 0.78 3.95
N ARG A 236 5.60 2.06 4.07
CA ARG A 236 5.34 2.75 5.34
C ARG A 236 3.88 3.11 5.49
N GLY A 237 3.44 3.11 6.73
CA GLY A 237 2.12 3.57 7.11
C GLY A 237 1.98 5.09 7.17
N ASP A 238 0.97 5.53 7.89
CA ASP A 238 0.69 6.95 8.14
C ASP A 238 1.37 7.40 9.44
N VAL A 239 2.13 8.49 9.35
CA VAL A 239 2.72 9.14 10.52
C VAL A 239 1.63 9.95 11.21
N GLY A 240 1.22 9.52 12.40
CA GLY A 240 0.24 10.27 13.20
C GLY A 240 -1.19 9.75 13.11
N SER A 241 -1.39 8.47 12.76
CA SER A 241 -2.68 7.85 13.02
C SER A 241 -2.93 7.85 14.54
N ASP A 242 -3.95 8.58 14.98
CA ASP A 242 -4.32 8.75 16.40
C ASP A 242 -4.73 7.45 17.11
N ARG A 243 -4.62 6.30 16.43
CA ARG A 243 -5.02 4.99 16.93
C ARG A 243 -3.91 3.97 16.71
N ALA A 244 -3.21 3.64 17.80
CA ALA A 244 -2.22 2.57 17.82
C ALA A 244 -2.76 1.23 17.28
N GLU A 245 -4.04 0.94 17.49
CA GLU A 245 -4.73 -0.28 17.05
C GLU A 245 -4.80 -0.41 15.51
N ASN A 246 -4.79 0.70 14.78
CA ASN A 246 -4.84 0.74 13.31
C ASN A 246 -3.51 1.13 12.68
N SER A 247 -2.42 1.13 13.46
CA SER A 247 -1.09 1.42 12.93
C SER A 247 -0.63 0.30 12.00
N LYS A 248 -0.17 0.69 10.81
CA LYS A 248 0.38 -0.21 9.80
C LYS A 248 1.81 0.24 9.44
N PRO A 249 2.73 -0.70 9.09
CA PRO A 249 2.54 -2.15 9.12
C PRO A 249 2.29 -2.67 10.54
N ASP A 250 1.81 -3.91 10.70
CA ASP A 250 1.57 -4.51 12.01
C ASP A 250 2.89 -4.88 12.70
N LEU A 251 3.79 -5.51 11.98
CA LEU A 251 5.14 -5.86 12.43
C LEU A 251 6.07 -6.03 11.23
N ALA A 252 7.35 -6.22 11.50
CA ALA A 252 8.35 -6.48 10.46
C ALA A 252 9.00 -7.86 10.64
N ALA A 253 9.42 -8.44 9.51
CA ALA A 253 10.18 -9.69 9.49
C ALA A 253 11.43 -9.55 8.60
N PRO A 254 12.41 -10.48 8.67
CA PRO A 254 13.57 -10.44 7.80
C PRO A 254 13.18 -10.44 6.32
N GLY A 255 13.60 -9.41 5.58
CA GLY A 255 13.26 -9.25 4.16
C GLY A 255 14.41 -8.76 3.30
N VAL A 256 15.64 -8.75 3.83
CA VAL A 256 16.84 -8.29 3.12
C VAL A 256 17.86 -9.41 3.06
N ASN A 257 18.35 -9.70 1.86
CA ASN A 257 19.35 -10.73 1.58
C ASN A 257 18.92 -12.14 2.11
N ILE A 258 17.68 -12.49 1.88
CA ILE A 258 17.14 -13.80 2.22
C ILE A 258 17.64 -14.81 1.21
N ARG A 259 18.29 -15.88 1.72
CA ARG A 259 18.73 -16.98 0.86
C ARG A 259 17.58 -17.97 0.68
N ILE A 260 17.25 -18.25 -0.59
CA ILE A 260 16.22 -19.21 -1.00
C ILE A 260 16.87 -20.31 -1.87
N GLY A 261 16.45 -21.55 -1.65
CA GLY A 261 17.02 -22.72 -2.32
C GLY A 261 18.31 -23.24 -1.65
N GLU A 262 18.71 -24.44 -2.02
CA GLU A 262 19.91 -25.11 -1.52
C GLU A 262 20.97 -25.24 -2.61
N GLY A 263 22.26 -25.29 -2.20
CA GLY A 263 23.41 -25.53 -3.07
C GLY A 263 23.78 -24.32 -3.97
N GLU A 264 24.46 -24.60 -5.08
CA GLU A 264 24.94 -23.58 -6.03
C GLU A 264 23.83 -22.86 -6.81
N GLY A 265 22.59 -23.38 -6.79
CA GLY A 265 21.40 -22.78 -7.40
C GLY A 265 20.62 -21.84 -6.49
N GLY A 266 21.04 -21.63 -5.25
CA GLY A 266 20.36 -20.75 -4.31
C GLY A 266 20.45 -19.28 -4.73
N ALA A 267 19.31 -18.55 -4.64
CA ALA A 267 19.24 -17.11 -4.90
C ALA A 267 19.25 -16.31 -3.60
N VAL A 268 19.82 -15.08 -3.65
CA VAL A 268 19.70 -14.10 -2.58
C VAL A 268 18.71 -13.03 -3.03
N VAL A 269 17.66 -12.84 -2.26
CA VAL A 269 16.52 -11.99 -2.61
C VAL A 269 16.19 -11.01 -1.50
N SER A 270 15.55 -9.88 -1.86
CA SER A 270 15.06 -8.90 -0.90
C SER A 270 13.66 -8.43 -1.30
N GLY A 271 12.81 -8.15 -0.30
CA GLY A 271 11.44 -7.69 -0.52
C GLY A 271 10.53 -8.06 0.66
N THR A 272 9.44 -7.33 0.81
CA THR A 272 8.39 -7.67 1.79
C THR A 272 7.71 -9.00 1.45
N SER A 273 7.73 -9.41 0.16
CA SER A 273 7.27 -10.73 -0.28
C SER A 273 8.00 -11.90 0.38
N TYR A 274 9.25 -11.68 0.81
CA TYR A 274 10.07 -12.68 1.52
C TYR A 274 9.97 -12.53 3.05
N ALA A 275 9.59 -11.37 3.54
CA ALA A 275 9.31 -11.15 4.95
C ALA A 275 7.96 -11.76 5.38
N THR A 276 6.95 -11.64 4.54
CA THR A 276 5.57 -12.09 4.82
C THR A 276 5.47 -13.58 5.18
N PRO A 277 6.15 -14.52 4.48
CA PRO A 277 6.09 -15.94 4.81
C PRO A 277 6.55 -16.29 6.23
N PHE A 278 7.51 -15.54 6.80
CA PHE A 278 7.92 -15.75 8.20
C PHE A 278 6.78 -15.50 9.18
N VAL A 279 6.01 -14.43 8.94
CA VAL A 279 4.85 -14.09 9.78
C VAL A 279 3.70 -15.07 9.54
N THR A 280 3.47 -15.48 8.30
CA THR A 280 2.45 -16.47 7.97
C THR A 280 2.76 -17.81 8.63
N ALA A 281 4.01 -18.24 8.62
CA ALA A 281 4.45 -19.45 9.31
C ALA A 281 4.30 -19.33 10.85
N ALA A 282 4.63 -18.18 11.42
CA ALA A 282 4.41 -17.91 12.83
C ALA A 282 2.93 -17.96 13.22
N ALA A 283 2.06 -17.38 12.40
CA ALA A 283 0.60 -17.46 12.58
C ALA A 283 0.10 -18.91 12.52
N ALA A 284 0.62 -19.71 11.58
CA ALA A 284 0.29 -21.15 11.49
C ALA A 284 0.70 -21.92 12.75
N LEU A 285 1.91 -21.67 13.27
CA LEU A 285 2.40 -22.29 14.51
C LEU A 285 1.56 -21.90 15.74
N LEU A 286 1.14 -20.63 15.84
CA LEU A 286 0.23 -20.19 16.89
C LEU A 286 -1.14 -20.88 16.80
N MET A 287 -1.69 -21.00 15.60
CA MET A 287 -2.97 -21.70 15.39
C MET A 287 -2.84 -23.21 15.62
N GLU A 288 -1.71 -23.82 15.28
CA GLU A 288 -1.43 -25.22 15.62
C GLU A 288 -1.42 -25.40 17.16
N TYR A 289 -0.66 -24.59 17.88
CA TYR A 289 -0.60 -24.61 19.34
C TYR A 289 -2.01 -24.42 19.95
N GLY A 290 -2.73 -23.40 19.52
CA GLY A 290 -4.04 -23.09 20.10
C GLY A 290 -5.10 -24.07 19.69
N ILE A 291 -5.39 -24.16 18.39
CA ILE A 291 -6.55 -24.85 17.84
C ILE A 291 -6.32 -26.35 17.70
N VAL A 292 -5.22 -26.77 17.07
CA VAL A 292 -4.98 -28.18 16.78
C VAL A 292 -4.61 -28.97 18.04
N GLN A 293 -3.76 -28.38 18.89
CA GLN A 293 -3.37 -28.97 20.18
C GLN A 293 -4.38 -28.71 21.31
N GLY A 294 -5.42 -27.90 21.07
CA GLY A 294 -6.53 -27.67 21.99
C GLY A 294 -6.23 -26.71 23.15
N ASN A 295 -5.09 -25.99 23.14
CA ASN A 295 -4.76 -25.05 24.21
C ASN A 295 -5.64 -23.80 24.18
N ASP A 296 -6.06 -23.34 22.98
CA ASP A 296 -6.93 -22.18 22.78
C ASP A 296 -7.68 -22.30 21.44
N PRO A 297 -8.92 -22.80 21.43
CA PRO A 297 -9.69 -23.05 20.20
C PRO A 297 -10.07 -21.78 19.44
N PHE A 298 -9.86 -20.61 20.03
CA PHE A 298 -10.16 -19.30 19.44
C PHE A 298 -8.89 -18.51 19.03
N LEU A 299 -7.73 -19.17 18.97
CA LEU A 299 -6.48 -18.53 18.59
C LEU A 299 -6.38 -18.41 17.04
N TYR A 300 -7.13 -17.47 16.46
CA TYR A 300 -7.13 -17.13 15.04
C TYR A 300 -7.51 -15.64 14.82
N GLY A 301 -7.42 -15.16 13.60
CA GLY A 301 -7.79 -13.80 13.23
C GLY A 301 -7.04 -12.74 14.03
N GLU A 302 -7.78 -11.77 14.56
CA GLU A 302 -7.21 -10.65 15.34
C GLU A 302 -6.52 -11.10 16.65
N LYS A 303 -6.90 -12.25 17.21
CA LYS A 303 -6.23 -12.77 18.39
C LYS A 303 -4.81 -13.22 18.10
N VAL A 304 -4.55 -13.89 16.98
CA VAL A 304 -3.19 -14.20 16.53
C VAL A 304 -2.40 -12.91 16.30
N LYS A 305 -3.02 -11.93 15.63
CA LYS A 305 -2.40 -10.60 15.42
C LYS A 305 -1.99 -9.96 16.75
N ALA A 306 -2.86 -9.97 17.76
CA ALA A 306 -2.56 -9.42 19.09
C ALA A 306 -1.39 -10.14 19.78
N TYR A 307 -1.30 -11.47 19.69
CA TYR A 307 -0.17 -12.22 20.24
C TYR A 307 1.14 -11.91 19.51
N LEU A 308 1.10 -11.78 18.19
CA LEU A 308 2.26 -11.38 17.39
C LEU A 308 2.73 -9.96 17.73
N HIS A 309 1.80 -9.02 17.98
CA HIS A 309 2.13 -7.67 18.45
C HIS A 309 2.78 -7.70 19.84
N ALA A 310 2.18 -8.43 20.79
CA ALA A 310 2.70 -8.54 22.16
C ALA A 310 4.11 -9.14 22.22
N GLY A 311 4.39 -10.14 21.38
CA GLY A 311 5.70 -10.78 21.30
C GLY A 311 6.72 -10.08 20.40
N ALA A 312 6.36 -8.99 19.72
CA ALA A 312 7.26 -8.30 18.80
C ALA A 312 8.45 -7.65 19.55
N ARG A 313 9.66 -7.85 19.02
CA ARG A 313 10.87 -7.26 19.59
C ARG A 313 11.16 -5.90 19.01
N GLN A 314 11.39 -4.93 19.86
CA GLN A 314 11.78 -3.59 19.45
C GLN A 314 13.11 -3.59 18.71
N LEU A 315 13.13 -2.90 17.55
CA LEU A 315 14.35 -2.67 16.78
C LEU A 315 15.07 -1.41 17.30
N PRO A 316 16.41 -1.34 17.23
CA PRO A 316 17.13 -0.16 17.64
C PRO A 316 16.80 1.06 16.75
N GLY A 317 16.87 2.26 17.33
CA GLY A 317 16.64 3.52 16.60
C GLY A 317 15.20 4.03 16.58
N TYR A 318 14.31 3.44 17.39
CA TYR A 318 12.92 3.88 17.55
C TYR A 318 12.57 4.09 19.01
N ASP A 319 11.94 5.24 19.31
CA ASP A 319 11.48 5.59 20.66
C ASP A 319 9.96 5.42 20.83
N ILE A 320 9.22 5.31 19.70
CA ILE A 320 7.76 5.24 19.67
C ILE A 320 7.31 3.91 19.04
N TRP A 321 6.36 3.26 19.71
CA TRP A 321 5.77 2.00 19.30
C TRP A 321 4.25 2.01 19.47
N PRO A 322 3.47 1.48 18.49
CA PRO A 322 3.93 1.08 17.16
C PRO A 322 4.34 2.30 16.32
N ASN A 323 5.08 2.06 15.21
CA ASN A 323 5.50 3.11 14.29
C ASN A 323 5.19 2.75 12.83
N ASP A 324 5.28 3.75 11.95
CA ASP A 324 4.92 3.65 10.53
C ASP A 324 5.87 2.80 9.68
N GLN A 325 7.02 2.40 10.18
CA GLN A 325 8.05 1.66 9.44
C GLN A 325 8.06 0.16 9.75
N VAL A 326 8.00 -0.19 11.02
CA VAL A 326 8.15 -1.56 11.51
C VAL A 326 7.02 -2.00 12.45
N GLY A 327 5.99 -1.19 12.57
CA GLY A 327 4.83 -1.46 13.42
C GLY A 327 5.21 -1.66 14.89
N TRP A 328 4.77 -2.77 15.48
CA TRP A 328 5.07 -3.17 16.86
C TRP A 328 6.50 -3.69 17.05
N GLY A 329 7.23 -3.95 15.95
CA GLY A 329 8.62 -4.40 16.00
C GLY A 329 8.89 -5.62 15.11
N ALA A 330 10.02 -6.26 15.35
CA ALA A 330 10.43 -7.47 14.64
C ALA A 330 9.71 -8.71 15.18
N LEU A 331 9.28 -9.58 14.27
CA LEU A 331 8.69 -10.88 14.60
C LEU A 331 9.56 -11.66 15.58
N CYS A 332 8.98 -12.17 16.68
CA CYS A 332 9.58 -13.11 17.58
C CYS A 332 8.56 -14.18 18.00
N VAL A 333 8.65 -15.37 17.42
CA VAL A 333 7.70 -16.46 17.67
C VAL A 333 7.70 -16.93 19.11
N SER A 334 8.88 -17.03 19.73
CA SER A 334 8.99 -17.51 21.14
C SER A 334 8.29 -16.59 22.13
N GLU A 335 8.36 -15.28 21.90
CA GLU A 335 7.72 -14.29 22.78
C GLU A 335 6.21 -14.11 22.46
N SER A 336 5.78 -14.60 21.29
CA SER A 336 4.38 -14.54 20.87
C SER A 336 3.55 -15.74 21.35
N LEU A 337 4.19 -16.76 21.92
CA LEU A 337 3.47 -17.88 22.49
C LEU A 337 2.83 -17.47 23.82
N PRO A 338 1.55 -17.84 24.09
CA PRO A 338 0.94 -17.63 25.39
C PRO A 338 1.77 -18.27 26.51
N GLU A 339 2.05 -17.52 27.56
CA GLU A 339 2.59 -18.11 28.79
C GLU A 339 1.60 -19.15 29.33
N LYS A 340 2.14 -20.28 29.82
CA LYS A 340 1.32 -21.38 30.37
C LYS A 340 0.78 -21.01 31.73
#